data_6eff227a223602df932d7ecf82aea2e8
#
_entry.id   6eff227a223602df932d7ecf82aea2e8
#
_cell.length_a   1.000
_cell.length_b   1.000
_cell.length_c   1.000
_cell.angle_alpha   90.00
_cell.angle_beta   90.00
_cell.angle_gamma   90.00
#
_symmetry.space_group_name_H-M   'P 1'
#
loop_
_entity.id
_entity.type
_entity.pdbx_description
1 polymer ?
#
loop_
_entity_poly.entity_id
_entity_poly.type
_entity_poly.pdbx_seq_one_letter_code
_entity_poly.pdbx_strand_id
1 'polypeptide(L)'
;MKQVKTKRYALCDSGFFVQRISFGLELVISNFRLHQLLRKGGITIKNHKSTVILAILLVLLSFVSLFVGVLDINPAGLSGGDPEQLEIFLISRLPRLLAILCTGTGMSVAGLIMQQLCMNKFVSPTTGATISSAKSGILVALLFLPASTLWSRALFSFLFAVLGTWVFVWFIQNIQFKDTVMVPLVGIMFSNIINGVTSYLAYRYEMTQALSSWEVGHFSLVLRGRYEIVYLVVPLLILAFLFSNHFNIVGMGRDFSQNLGVNYKFVLFMGLTIAAAITASVVVVVGSISYIGLIIPNVVAMFKGDKIRGTLIDTALLGALFVLVCDMIARVVIAPYELPIELIVGIIGSILFIGILFRCLKHGRKAVRSFRFKKGGAGV
;
A
#
# COMPACT_ATOMS: atom_id res chain seq x y z
N MET A 1 -56.27 28.35 -10.54
CA MET A 1 -55.13 28.91 -9.83
C MET A 1 -54.99 28.19 -8.48
N LYS A 2 -54.60 26.88 -8.49
CA LYS A 2 -54.31 26.05 -7.29
C LYS A 2 -53.84 24.66 -7.79
N GLN A 3 -52.62 24.52 -8.24
CA GLN A 3 -51.96 23.24 -8.42
C GLN A 3 -50.49 23.46 -8.86
N VAL A 4 -49.66 24.09 -8.02
CA VAL A 4 -48.19 24.05 -8.12
C VAL A 4 -47.62 24.27 -6.73
N LYS A 5 -47.75 23.30 -5.82
CA LYS A 5 -47.10 23.37 -4.50
C LYS A 5 -46.80 22.02 -3.86
N THR A 6 -46.71 20.90 -4.60
CA THR A 6 -46.52 19.59 -3.96
C THR A 6 -45.39 18.75 -4.59
N LYS A 7 -44.32 19.37 -5.12
CA LYS A 7 -43.19 18.61 -5.65
C LYS A 7 -41.81 19.14 -5.22
N ARG A 8 -41.72 19.86 -4.09
CA ARG A 8 -40.43 20.43 -3.57
C ARG A 8 -39.91 19.83 -2.26
N TYR A 9 -40.54 18.81 -1.72
CA TYR A 9 -40.13 18.25 -0.40
C TYR A 9 -39.43 16.90 -0.45
N ALA A 10 -39.28 16.26 -1.62
CA ALA A 10 -38.67 14.93 -1.74
C ALA A 10 -37.18 14.94 -2.16
N LEU A 11 -36.59 16.11 -2.47
CA LEU A 11 -35.18 16.23 -2.91
C LEU A 11 -34.24 16.86 -1.85
N CYS A 12 -34.75 17.19 -0.69
CA CYS A 12 -33.97 17.90 0.35
C CYS A 12 -33.29 16.96 1.37
N ASP A 13 -33.73 15.70 1.49
CA ASP A 13 -33.19 14.78 2.52
C ASP A 13 -31.92 14.04 2.11
N SER A 14 -31.72 13.77 0.81
CA SER A 14 -30.49 13.12 0.34
C SER A 14 -29.27 14.06 0.38
N GLY A 15 -29.49 15.35 0.11
CA GLY A 15 -28.44 16.37 0.20
C GLY A 15 -27.94 16.62 1.63
N PHE A 16 -28.86 16.52 2.60
CA PHE A 16 -28.53 16.76 4.01
C PHE A 16 -27.70 15.63 4.64
N PHE A 17 -27.93 14.38 4.19
CA PHE A 17 -27.18 13.22 4.66
C PHE A 17 -25.78 13.17 4.08
N VAL A 18 -25.63 13.46 2.77
CA VAL A 18 -24.32 13.58 2.10
C VAL A 18 -23.53 14.76 2.65
N GLN A 19 -24.16 15.90 2.90
CA GLN A 19 -23.53 17.07 3.49
C GLN A 19 -23.10 16.85 4.95
N ARG A 20 -23.81 16.04 5.71
CA ARG A 20 -23.44 15.67 7.09
C ARG A 20 -22.25 14.68 7.12
N ILE A 21 -22.17 13.76 6.16
CA ILE A 21 -21.04 12.85 6.01
C ILE A 21 -19.81 13.62 5.52
N SER A 22 -19.94 14.51 4.52
CA SER A 22 -18.88 15.39 4.03
C SER A 22 -18.37 16.32 5.13
N PHE A 23 -19.26 16.96 5.90
CA PHE A 23 -18.88 17.81 7.02
C PHE A 23 -18.21 17.04 8.15
N GLY A 24 -18.63 15.81 8.43
CA GLY A 24 -17.98 14.91 9.40
C GLY A 24 -16.58 14.50 8.95
N LEU A 25 -16.39 14.24 7.66
CA LEU A 25 -15.10 13.89 7.07
C LEU A 25 -14.15 15.10 6.99
N GLU A 26 -14.64 16.28 6.61
CA GLU A 26 -13.85 17.53 6.66
C GLU A 26 -13.42 17.88 8.08
N LEU A 27 -14.26 17.61 9.07
CA LEU A 27 -13.93 17.84 10.49
C LEU A 27 -12.85 16.86 10.97
N VAL A 28 -12.87 15.61 10.50
CA VAL A 28 -11.81 14.63 10.77
C VAL A 28 -10.49 15.05 10.13
N ILE A 29 -10.54 15.56 8.90
CA ILE A 29 -9.35 16.04 8.17
C ILE A 29 -8.80 17.32 8.77
N SER A 30 -9.68 18.27 9.14
CA SER A 30 -9.33 19.52 9.84
C SER A 30 -8.70 19.24 11.21
N ASN A 31 -9.25 18.29 11.98
CA ASN A 31 -8.69 17.89 13.26
C ASN A 31 -7.35 17.14 13.11
N PHE A 32 -7.15 16.42 12.02
CA PHE A 32 -5.84 15.81 11.71
C PHE A 32 -4.79 16.89 11.41
N ARG A 33 -5.15 17.99 10.73
CA ARG A 33 -4.31 19.18 10.55
C ARG A 33 -4.08 19.95 11.86
N LEU A 34 -5.12 20.08 12.68
CA LEU A 34 -5.02 20.76 13.98
C LEU A 34 -4.12 20.00 14.96
N HIS A 35 -4.16 18.65 14.93
CA HIS A 35 -3.25 17.82 15.72
C HIS A 35 -1.78 17.96 15.25
N GLN A 36 -1.56 18.22 13.95
CA GLN A 36 -0.24 18.58 13.43
C GLN A 36 0.21 19.97 13.90
N LEU A 37 -0.70 20.93 14.01
CA LEU A 37 -0.41 22.29 14.52
C LEU A 37 -0.14 22.29 16.03
N LEU A 38 -0.90 21.51 16.80
CA LEU A 38 -0.69 21.37 18.25
C LEU A 38 0.60 20.61 18.58
N ARG A 39 1.08 19.73 17.68
CA ARG A 39 2.37 19.03 17.81
C ARG A 39 3.58 19.92 17.46
N LYS A 40 3.36 21.09 16.85
CA LYS A 40 4.42 22.08 16.57
C LYS A 40 4.99 22.75 17.82
N GLY A 41 4.35 22.62 18.97
CA GLY A 41 4.79 23.21 20.25
C GLY A 41 5.52 22.27 21.22
N GLY A 42 5.68 20.97 20.90
CA GLY A 42 6.23 20.03 21.88
C GLY A 42 6.96 18.85 21.25
N ILE A 43 8.28 18.88 21.33
CA ILE A 43 9.20 17.75 21.38
C ILE A 43 9.10 16.82 20.17
N THR A 44 9.82 17.14 19.12
CA THR A 44 10.32 16.14 18.15
C THR A 44 11.31 15.25 18.90
N ILE A 45 10.82 14.23 19.58
CA ILE A 45 11.67 13.16 20.07
C ILE A 45 12.23 12.49 18.81
N LYS A 46 13.48 12.72 18.56
CA LYS A 46 14.31 12.08 17.54
C LYS A 46 14.42 10.61 17.92
N ASN A 47 13.35 9.84 17.72
CA ASN A 47 13.24 8.45 18.19
C ASN A 47 13.98 7.50 17.23
N HIS A 48 15.32 7.60 17.16
CA HIS A 48 16.16 6.52 16.65
C HIS A 48 15.89 5.20 17.41
N LYS A 49 15.44 5.26 18.66
CA LYS A 49 15.11 4.10 19.47
C LYS A 49 14.02 3.22 18.86
N SER A 50 12.94 3.78 18.32
CA SER A 50 11.87 2.98 17.70
C SER A 50 12.31 2.31 16.40
N THR A 51 13.12 2.98 15.58
CA THR A 51 13.68 2.42 14.35
C THR A 51 14.63 1.26 14.67
N VAL A 52 15.47 1.41 15.71
CA VAL A 52 16.39 0.35 16.16
C VAL A 52 15.60 -0.84 16.72
N ILE A 53 14.56 -0.60 17.50
CA ILE A 53 13.71 -1.68 18.04
C ILE A 53 13.03 -2.45 16.90
N LEU A 54 12.47 -1.73 15.88
CA LEU A 54 11.87 -2.38 14.73
C LEU A 54 12.88 -3.21 13.93
N ALA A 55 14.11 -2.70 13.76
CA ALA A 55 15.18 -3.44 13.08
C ALA A 55 15.60 -4.70 13.84
N ILE A 56 15.79 -4.61 15.15
CA ILE A 56 16.13 -5.76 16.00
C ILE A 56 15.01 -6.80 15.95
N LEU A 57 13.75 -6.36 16.08
CA LEU A 57 12.59 -7.26 16.03
C LEU A 57 12.48 -7.94 14.67
N LEU A 58 12.72 -7.21 13.57
CA LEU A 58 12.72 -7.76 12.22
C LEU A 58 13.81 -8.85 12.07
N VAL A 59 15.03 -8.60 12.54
CA VAL A 59 16.13 -9.58 12.46
C VAL A 59 15.80 -10.83 13.29
N LEU A 60 15.31 -10.67 14.52
CA LEU A 60 14.92 -11.80 15.38
C LEU A 60 13.81 -12.64 14.75
N LEU A 61 12.73 -12.00 14.27
CA LEU A 61 11.63 -12.72 13.63
C LEU A 61 12.03 -13.31 12.27
N SER A 62 12.93 -12.68 11.53
CA SER A 62 13.49 -13.25 10.29
C SER A 62 14.24 -14.55 10.59
N PHE A 63 15.02 -14.57 11.64
CA PHE A 63 15.71 -15.79 12.08
C PHE A 63 14.72 -16.89 12.47
N VAL A 64 13.71 -16.59 13.26
CA VAL A 64 12.65 -17.54 13.64
C VAL A 64 11.91 -18.06 12.41
N SER A 65 11.59 -17.18 11.45
CA SER A 65 10.86 -17.54 10.21
C SER A 65 11.57 -18.55 9.33
N LEU A 66 12.92 -18.64 9.40
CA LEU A 66 13.69 -19.65 8.65
C LEU A 66 13.40 -21.08 9.13
N PHE A 67 13.07 -21.25 10.41
CA PHE A 67 12.80 -22.55 11.01
C PHE A 67 11.30 -22.90 11.05
N VAL A 68 10.43 -21.93 10.92
CA VAL A 68 8.97 -22.16 10.89
C VAL A 68 8.53 -22.59 9.47
N GLY A 69 7.90 -23.74 9.35
CA GLY A 69 7.30 -24.22 8.08
C GLY A 69 6.94 -25.70 8.11
N VAL A 70 6.34 -26.18 6.99
CA VAL A 70 5.80 -27.56 6.88
C VAL A 70 6.89 -28.62 6.93
N LEU A 71 8.07 -28.34 6.39
CA LEU A 71 9.23 -29.24 6.49
C LEU A 71 10.06 -28.87 7.70
N ASP A 72 10.25 -29.80 8.61
CA ASP A 72 11.04 -29.59 9.82
C ASP A 72 12.53 -29.48 9.46
N ILE A 73 13.11 -28.32 9.67
CA ILE A 73 14.55 -28.10 9.56
C ILE A 73 15.13 -28.12 10.99
N ASN A 74 15.98 -29.09 11.26
CA ASN A 74 16.63 -29.20 12.54
C ASN A 74 17.91 -28.34 12.56
N PRO A 75 18.06 -27.35 13.46
CA PRO A 75 19.26 -26.51 13.55
C PRO A 75 20.57 -27.35 13.69
N ALA A 76 20.48 -28.49 14.36
CA ALA A 76 21.59 -29.42 14.51
C ALA A 76 21.99 -30.11 13.20
N GLY A 77 21.03 -30.46 12.33
CA GLY A 77 21.31 -31.03 11.01
C GLY A 77 21.93 -30.03 10.05
N LEU A 78 21.49 -28.77 10.12
CA LEU A 78 22.07 -27.68 9.32
C LEU A 78 23.54 -27.40 9.71
N SER A 79 23.86 -27.43 11.01
CA SER A 79 25.24 -27.28 11.52
C SER A 79 26.10 -28.54 11.29
N GLY A 80 25.47 -29.71 11.16
CA GLY A 80 26.12 -30.97 10.80
C GLY A 80 26.46 -31.16 9.34
N GLY A 81 26.01 -30.20 8.46
CA GLY A 81 26.30 -30.23 7.02
C GLY A 81 25.47 -31.25 6.23
N ASP A 82 24.26 -31.58 6.71
CA ASP A 82 23.33 -32.46 6.00
C ASP A 82 22.94 -31.84 4.63
N PRO A 83 23.34 -32.48 3.49
CA PRO A 83 23.14 -31.90 2.16
C PRO A 83 21.68 -31.63 1.82
N GLU A 84 20.75 -32.47 2.28
CA GLU A 84 19.32 -32.36 1.99
C GLU A 84 18.70 -31.15 2.71
N GLN A 85 19.04 -30.95 3.96
CA GLN A 85 18.56 -29.79 4.74
C GLN A 85 19.15 -28.47 4.22
N LEU A 86 20.41 -28.47 3.79
CA LEU A 86 21.07 -27.31 3.20
C LEU A 86 20.40 -26.93 1.85
N GLU A 87 20.04 -27.92 1.05
CA GLU A 87 19.36 -27.71 -0.21
C GLU A 87 17.97 -27.09 -0.03
N ILE A 88 17.16 -27.63 0.89
CA ILE A 88 15.83 -27.08 1.23
C ILE A 88 15.97 -25.62 1.73
N PHE A 89 16.97 -25.34 2.57
CA PHE A 89 17.22 -24.00 3.08
C PHE A 89 17.56 -23.01 1.98
N LEU A 90 18.44 -23.35 1.04
CA LEU A 90 18.90 -22.47 -0.04
C LEU A 90 17.89 -22.34 -1.17
N ILE A 91 17.09 -23.36 -1.48
CA ILE A 91 16.14 -23.34 -2.60
C ILE A 91 14.79 -22.74 -2.19
N SER A 92 14.35 -22.93 -0.95
CA SER A 92 13.01 -22.54 -0.52
C SER A 92 13.02 -21.49 0.60
N ARG A 93 13.70 -21.74 1.73
CA ARG A 93 13.58 -20.89 2.94
C ARG A 93 14.17 -19.50 2.77
N LEU A 94 15.41 -19.44 2.29
CA LEU A 94 16.12 -18.17 2.12
C LEU A 94 15.46 -17.31 1.01
N PRO A 95 15.12 -17.84 -0.19
CA PRO A 95 14.39 -17.09 -1.20
C PRO A 95 13.05 -16.53 -0.71
N ARG A 96 12.29 -17.35 0.02
CA ARG A 96 11.02 -16.92 0.58
C ARG A 96 11.18 -15.75 1.57
N LEU A 97 12.13 -15.84 2.51
CA LEU A 97 12.42 -14.76 3.47
C LEU A 97 12.79 -13.46 2.74
N LEU A 98 13.70 -13.54 1.75
CA LEU A 98 14.12 -12.37 0.98
C LEU A 98 12.96 -11.75 0.18
N ALA A 99 12.10 -12.58 -0.42
CA ALA A 99 10.90 -12.11 -1.09
C ALA A 99 9.92 -11.43 -0.14
N ILE A 100 9.72 -11.95 1.08
CA ILE A 100 8.88 -11.36 2.12
C ILE A 100 9.41 -9.96 2.51
N LEU A 101 10.72 -9.86 2.78
CA LEU A 101 11.36 -8.60 3.15
C LEU A 101 11.25 -7.55 2.03
N CYS A 102 11.57 -7.93 0.78
CA CYS A 102 11.44 -7.04 -0.38
C CYS A 102 9.98 -6.63 -0.63
N THR A 103 9.04 -7.56 -0.53
CA THR A 103 7.60 -7.28 -0.72
C THR A 103 7.08 -6.32 0.35
N GLY A 104 7.35 -6.61 1.62
CA GLY A 104 6.88 -5.78 2.73
C GLY A 104 7.47 -4.37 2.72
N THR A 105 8.79 -4.25 2.50
CA THR A 105 9.46 -2.95 2.36
C THR A 105 8.97 -2.21 1.13
N GLY A 106 8.94 -2.88 -0.03
CA GLY A 106 8.59 -2.27 -1.31
C GLY A 106 7.15 -1.76 -1.34
N MET A 107 6.17 -2.63 -1.03
CA MET A 107 4.75 -2.26 -1.11
C MET A 107 4.37 -1.15 -0.12
N SER A 108 4.95 -1.15 1.08
CA SER A 108 4.71 -0.08 2.06
C SER A 108 5.31 1.25 1.63
N VAL A 109 6.52 1.25 1.05
CA VAL A 109 7.14 2.48 0.51
C VAL A 109 6.43 2.96 -0.75
N ALA A 110 6.04 2.08 -1.67
CA ALA A 110 5.23 2.44 -2.84
C ALA A 110 3.91 3.12 -2.43
N GLY A 111 3.25 2.57 -1.39
CA GLY A 111 2.06 3.19 -0.80
C GLY A 111 2.34 4.58 -0.22
N LEU A 112 3.43 4.74 0.54
CA LEU A 112 3.83 6.04 1.11
C LEU A 112 4.07 7.09 0.01
N ILE A 113 4.77 6.73 -1.06
CA ILE A 113 5.01 7.61 -2.21
C ILE A 113 3.69 8.02 -2.86
N MET A 114 2.81 7.06 -3.15
CA MET A 114 1.52 7.35 -3.77
C MET A 114 0.63 8.24 -2.90
N GLN A 115 0.55 7.97 -1.59
CA GLN A 115 -0.20 8.80 -0.64
C GLN A 115 0.29 10.25 -0.63
N GLN A 116 1.60 10.43 -0.68
CA GLN A 116 2.20 11.77 -0.66
C GLN A 116 1.98 12.52 -1.97
N LEU A 117 2.24 11.87 -3.11
CA LEU A 117 2.13 12.49 -4.42
C LEU A 117 0.68 12.79 -4.82
N CYS A 118 -0.26 11.94 -4.42
CA CYS A 118 -1.69 12.17 -4.61
C CYS A 118 -2.29 13.06 -3.52
N MET A 119 -1.50 13.50 -2.53
CA MET A 119 -1.97 14.27 -1.36
C MET A 119 -3.17 13.61 -0.66
N ASN A 120 -3.23 12.29 -0.67
CA ASN A 120 -4.35 11.52 -0.19
C ASN A 120 -3.89 10.23 0.51
N LYS A 121 -4.22 10.08 1.80
CA LYS A 121 -3.80 8.95 2.64
C LYS A 121 -4.49 7.63 2.32
N PHE A 122 -5.51 7.63 1.50
CA PHE A 122 -6.25 6.44 1.08
C PHE A 122 -5.81 5.91 -0.28
N VAL A 123 -4.87 6.56 -0.93
CA VAL A 123 -4.29 6.08 -2.20
C VAL A 123 -3.17 5.09 -1.90
N SER A 124 -3.17 4.01 -2.66
CA SER A 124 -2.17 2.93 -2.60
C SER A 124 -2.05 2.26 -3.97
N PRO A 125 -1.08 1.39 -4.22
CA PRO A 125 -1.01 0.64 -5.47
C PRO A 125 -2.27 -0.17 -5.81
N THR A 126 -3.00 -0.63 -4.78
CA THR A 126 -4.29 -1.33 -4.94
C THR A 126 -5.42 -0.39 -5.37
N THR A 127 -5.55 0.77 -4.72
CA THR A 127 -6.61 1.74 -5.03
C THR A 127 -6.26 2.65 -6.21
N GLY A 128 -4.99 2.70 -6.63
CA GLY A 128 -4.50 3.50 -7.76
C GLY A 128 -4.45 2.74 -9.10
N ALA A 129 -5.14 1.61 -9.21
CA ALA A 129 -5.18 0.74 -10.39
C ALA A 129 -3.82 0.14 -10.83
N THR A 130 -2.74 0.36 -10.08
CA THR A 130 -1.39 -0.10 -10.43
C THR A 130 -1.31 -1.63 -10.46
N ILE A 131 -1.87 -2.32 -9.46
CA ILE A 131 -1.87 -3.80 -9.39
C ILE A 131 -2.71 -4.40 -10.52
N SER A 132 -3.91 -3.87 -10.77
CA SER A 132 -4.79 -4.33 -11.84
C SER A 132 -4.12 -4.19 -13.20
N SER A 133 -3.46 -3.07 -13.45
CA SER A 133 -2.69 -2.83 -14.69
C SER A 133 -1.48 -3.76 -14.79
N ALA A 134 -0.76 -4.01 -13.70
CA ALA A 134 0.36 -4.96 -13.67
C ALA A 134 -0.09 -6.38 -14.08
N LYS A 135 -1.21 -6.86 -13.53
CA LYS A 135 -1.80 -8.16 -13.89
C LYS A 135 -2.22 -8.22 -15.35
N SER A 136 -2.84 -7.16 -15.88
CA SER A 136 -3.17 -7.05 -17.31
C SER A 136 -1.92 -7.18 -18.18
N GLY A 137 -0.81 -6.56 -17.78
CA GLY A 137 0.48 -6.68 -18.47
C GLY A 137 1.02 -8.12 -18.48
N ILE A 138 0.89 -8.84 -17.37
CA ILE A 138 1.28 -10.27 -17.32
C ILE A 138 0.43 -11.11 -18.29
N LEU A 139 -0.88 -10.90 -18.31
CA LEU A 139 -1.78 -11.60 -19.22
C LEU A 139 -1.41 -11.31 -20.68
N VAL A 140 -1.16 -10.05 -21.03
CA VAL A 140 -0.74 -9.65 -22.38
C VAL A 140 0.59 -10.33 -22.76
N ALA A 141 1.55 -10.40 -21.84
CA ALA A 141 2.81 -11.11 -22.07
C ALA A 141 2.59 -12.60 -22.37
N LEU A 142 1.67 -13.25 -21.65
CA LEU A 142 1.33 -14.65 -21.87
C LEU A 142 0.62 -14.90 -23.20
N LEU A 143 -0.25 -13.96 -23.64
CA LEU A 143 -0.98 -14.07 -24.90
C LEU A 143 -0.08 -13.90 -26.12
N PHE A 144 0.80 -12.89 -26.09
CA PHE A 144 1.64 -12.55 -27.25
C PHE A 144 2.99 -13.30 -27.27
N LEU A 145 3.44 -13.79 -26.12
CA LEU A 145 4.71 -14.51 -25.97
C LEU A 145 4.47 -15.86 -25.26
N PRO A 146 4.03 -16.91 -25.97
CA PRO A 146 3.73 -18.22 -25.36
C PRO A 146 4.91 -18.84 -24.59
N ALA A 147 6.15 -18.58 -25.04
CA ALA A 147 7.39 -18.95 -24.34
C ALA A 147 7.93 -17.84 -23.46
N SER A 148 7.02 -17.03 -22.84
CA SER A 148 7.41 -15.88 -22.03
C SER A 148 8.30 -16.28 -20.85
N THR A 149 9.46 -15.65 -20.76
CA THR A 149 10.35 -15.74 -19.59
C THR A 149 9.80 -14.90 -18.43
N LEU A 150 10.28 -15.14 -17.23
CA LEU A 150 9.92 -14.31 -16.07
C LEU A 150 10.24 -12.83 -16.31
N TRP A 151 11.34 -12.52 -16.98
CA TRP A 151 11.76 -11.15 -17.32
C TRP A 151 10.83 -10.47 -18.33
N SER A 152 10.34 -11.19 -19.35
CA SER A 152 9.38 -10.61 -20.29
C SER A 152 8.04 -10.28 -19.61
N ARG A 153 7.55 -11.16 -18.73
CA ARG A 153 6.35 -10.89 -17.92
C ARG A 153 6.55 -9.68 -17.01
N ALA A 154 7.73 -9.55 -16.38
CA ALA A 154 8.07 -8.40 -15.56
C ALA A 154 8.08 -7.10 -16.36
N LEU A 155 8.65 -7.12 -17.58
CA LEU A 155 8.67 -5.94 -18.45
C LEU A 155 7.25 -5.48 -18.84
N PHE A 156 6.40 -6.42 -19.30
CA PHE A 156 5.02 -6.07 -19.64
C PHE A 156 4.22 -5.63 -18.42
N SER A 157 4.38 -6.31 -17.29
CA SER A 157 3.77 -5.90 -16.02
C SER A 157 4.17 -4.48 -15.63
N PHE A 158 5.45 -4.15 -15.73
CA PHE A 158 5.97 -2.80 -15.45
C PHE A 158 5.39 -1.75 -16.40
N LEU A 159 5.42 -1.99 -17.71
CA LEU A 159 4.90 -1.04 -18.70
C LEU A 159 3.41 -0.76 -18.46
N PHE A 160 2.61 -1.79 -18.26
CA PHE A 160 1.18 -1.65 -17.99
C PHE A 160 0.91 -0.99 -16.63
N ALA A 161 1.68 -1.34 -15.59
CA ALA A 161 1.56 -0.71 -14.27
C ALA A 161 1.84 0.80 -14.33
N VAL A 162 2.90 1.19 -15.04
CA VAL A 162 3.26 2.61 -15.24
C VAL A 162 2.17 3.32 -16.03
N LEU A 163 1.75 2.78 -17.16
CA LEU A 163 0.71 3.37 -17.99
C LEU A 163 -0.60 3.53 -17.23
N GLY A 164 -1.08 2.48 -16.56
CA GLY A 164 -2.31 2.53 -15.79
C GLY A 164 -2.25 3.52 -14.64
N THR A 165 -1.11 3.59 -13.93
CA THR A 165 -0.92 4.56 -12.85
C THR A 165 -0.89 6.00 -13.38
N TRP A 166 -0.26 6.25 -14.53
CA TRP A 166 -0.23 7.58 -15.13
C TRP A 166 -1.59 8.03 -15.62
N VAL A 167 -2.33 7.15 -16.30
CA VAL A 167 -3.71 7.45 -16.75
C VAL A 167 -4.60 7.75 -15.55
N PHE A 168 -4.51 6.96 -14.47
CA PHE A 168 -5.24 7.21 -13.23
C PHE A 168 -4.92 8.58 -12.62
N VAL A 169 -3.62 8.92 -12.50
CA VAL A 169 -3.22 10.20 -11.90
C VAL A 169 -3.55 11.38 -12.82
N TRP A 170 -3.39 11.24 -14.13
CA TRP A 170 -3.81 12.25 -15.08
C TRP A 170 -5.32 12.53 -14.97
N PHE A 171 -6.12 11.47 -14.86
CA PHE A 171 -7.57 11.59 -14.68
C PHE A 171 -7.90 12.34 -13.39
N ILE A 172 -7.30 11.98 -12.26
CA ILE A 172 -7.50 12.65 -10.97
C ILE A 172 -7.08 14.12 -11.00
N GLN A 173 -5.98 14.45 -11.69
CA GLN A 173 -5.53 15.84 -11.79
C GLN A 173 -6.53 16.75 -12.53
N ASN A 174 -7.29 16.19 -13.46
CA ASN A 174 -8.27 16.92 -14.27
C ASN A 174 -9.67 16.99 -13.63
N ILE A 175 -9.93 16.22 -12.55
CA ILE A 175 -11.20 16.32 -11.81
C ILE A 175 -11.20 17.57 -10.94
N GLN A 176 -12.28 18.37 -11.03
CA GLN A 176 -12.43 19.61 -10.25
C GLN A 176 -12.69 19.34 -8.77
N PHE A 177 -13.38 18.27 -8.42
CA PHE A 177 -13.70 17.88 -7.04
C PHE A 177 -12.67 16.91 -6.48
N LYS A 178 -11.78 17.39 -5.63
CA LYS A 178 -10.69 16.60 -5.01
C LYS A 178 -11.01 16.23 -3.56
N ASP A 179 -12.19 15.68 -3.33
CA ASP A 179 -12.54 15.16 -2.00
C ASP A 179 -11.68 13.94 -1.68
N THR A 180 -11.32 13.81 -0.40
CA THR A 180 -10.44 12.74 0.09
C THR A 180 -10.99 11.35 -0.21
N VAL A 181 -12.31 11.18 -0.28
CA VAL A 181 -12.99 9.90 -0.56
C VAL A 181 -13.13 9.65 -2.06
N MET A 182 -13.27 10.68 -2.88
CA MET A 182 -13.46 10.55 -4.33
C MET A 182 -12.26 9.93 -5.03
N VAL A 183 -11.06 10.30 -4.61
CA VAL A 183 -9.83 9.81 -5.27
C VAL A 183 -9.69 8.29 -5.20
N PRO A 184 -9.79 7.63 -4.03
CA PRO A 184 -9.77 6.16 -3.95
C PRO A 184 -10.96 5.52 -4.66
N LEU A 185 -12.15 6.12 -4.59
CA LEU A 185 -13.35 5.58 -5.25
C LEU A 185 -13.18 5.50 -6.77
N VAL A 186 -12.69 6.59 -7.38
CA VAL A 186 -12.35 6.63 -8.81
C VAL A 186 -11.29 5.57 -9.14
N GLY A 187 -10.28 5.40 -8.29
CA GLY A 187 -9.25 4.39 -8.47
C GLY A 187 -9.79 2.96 -8.45
N ILE A 188 -10.70 2.66 -7.53
CA ILE A 188 -11.38 1.36 -7.48
C ILE A 188 -12.23 1.14 -8.72
N MET A 189 -12.97 2.14 -9.19
CA MET A 189 -13.76 2.05 -10.42
C MET A 189 -12.86 1.79 -11.65
N PHE A 190 -11.74 2.50 -11.73
CA PHE A 190 -10.76 2.33 -12.80
C PHE A 190 -10.12 0.93 -12.75
N SER A 191 -9.79 0.45 -11.55
CA SER A 191 -9.30 -0.92 -11.34
C SER A 191 -10.32 -1.97 -11.80
N ASN A 192 -11.60 -1.77 -11.51
CA ASN A 192 -12.66 -2.69 -11.90
C ASN A 192 -12.85 -2.74 -13.43
N ILE A 193 -12.71 -1.61 -14.13
CA ILE A 193 -12.75 -1.58 -15.60
C ILE A 193 -11.59 -2.41 -16.16
N ILE A 194 -10.37 -2.17 -15.68
CA ILE A 194 -9.18 -2.92 -16.11
C ILE A 194 -9.34 -4.41 -15.82
N ASN A 195 -9.76 -4.77 -14.60
CA ASN A 195 -9.99 -6.16 -14.22
C ASN A 195 -11.08 -6.82 -15.09
N GLY A 196 -12.17 -6.12 -15.42
CA GLY A 196 -13.22 -6.63 -16.30
C GLY A 196 -12.69 -6.96 -17.69
N VAL A 197 -11.91 -6.06 -18.30
CA VAL A 197 -11.27 -6.31 -19.61
C VAL A 197 -10.27 -7.47 -19.51
N THR A 198 -9.46 -7.49 -18.45
CA THR A 198 -8.46 -8.55 -18.23
C THR A 198 -9.13 -9.92 -18.07
N SER A 199 -10.19 -10.00 -17.28
CA SER A 199 -10.95 -11.25 -17.06
C SER A 199 -11.65 -11.72 -18.34
N TYR A 200 -12.20 -10.80 -19.13
CA TYR A 200 -12.80 -11.14 -20.44
C TYR A 200 -11.74 -11.74 -21.39
N LEU A 201 -10.57 -11.11 -21.49
CA LEU A 201 -9.48 -11.63 -22.32
C LEU A 201 -8.99 -12.99 -21.81
N ALA A 202 -8.81 -13.15 -20.50
CA ALA A 202 -8.41 -14.40 -19.89
C ALA A 202 -9.42 -15.54 -20.19
N TYR A 203 -10.73 -15.23 -20.10
CA TYR A 203 -11.79 -16.15 -20.44
C TYR A 203 -11.78 -16.52 -21.93
N ARG A 204 -11.66 -15.52 -22.81
CA ARG A 204 -11.68 -15.71 -24.27
C ARG A 204 -10.53 -16.59 -24.78
N TYR A 205 -9.37 -16.55 -24.11
CA TYR A 205 -8.16 -17.29 -24.48
C TYR A 205 -7.87 -18.48 -23.54
N GLU A 206 -8.83 -18.90 -22.72
CA GLU A 206 -8.73 -20.03 -21.79
C GLU A 206 -7.58 -19.90 -20.77
N MET A 207 -7.19 -18.67 -20.42
CA MET A 207 -6.10 -18.37 -19.48
C MET A 207 -6.58 -18.00 -18.09
N THR A 208 -7.83 -18.28 -17.74
CA THR A 208 -8.45 -17.92 -16.47
C THR A 208 -7.68 -18.50 -15.27
N GLN A 209 -7.23 -19.75 -15.38
CA GLN A 209 -6.46 -20.40 -14.33
C GLN A 209 -5.06 -19.79 -14.17
N ALA A 210 -4.41 -19.41 -15.27
CA ALA A 210 -3.14 -18.71 -15.22
C ALA A 210 -3.30 -17.33 -14.56
N LEU A 211 -4.38 -16.58 -14.87
CA LEU A 211 -4.65 -15.29 -14.25
C LEU A 211 -4.90 -15.41 -12.75
N SER A 212 -5.66 -16.42 -12.30
CA SER A 212 -5.99 -16.62 -10.88
C SER A 212 -4.76 -16.82 -10.00
N SER A 213 -3.66 -17.35 -10.54
CA SER A 213 -2.40 -17.51 -9.80
C SER A 213 -1.71 -16.18 -9.44
N TRP A 214 -2.06 -15.06 -10.11
CA TRP A 214 -1.59 -13.70 -9.76
C TRP A 214 -2.66 -12.84 -9.07
N GLU A 215 -3.89 -13.32 -8.98
CA GLU A 215 -4.96 -12.63 -8.27
C GLU A 215 -4.78 -12.73 -6.77
N VAL A 216 -4.23 -13.85 -6.31
CA VAL A 216 -4.02 -14.12 -4.87
C VAL A 216 -2.53 -14.25 -4.59
N GLY A 217 -2.01 -13.45 -3.67
CA GLY A 217 -0.60 -13.48 -3.29
C GLY A 217 -0.21 -14.73 -2.53
N HIS A 218 0.89 -15.36 -2.95
CA HIS A 218 1.46 -16.58 -2.35
C HIS A 218 2.96 -16.48 -2.23
N PHE A 219 3.51 -16.84 -1.06
CA PHE A 219 4.96 -17.02 -0.90
C PHE A 219 5.40 -18.50 -1.07
N SER A 220 4.46 -19.44 -1.11
CA SER A 220 4.76 -20.88 -1.30
C SER A 220 5.37 -21.20 -2.67
N LEU A 221 5.11 -20.37 -3.68
CA LEU A 221 5.63 -20.54 -5.04
C LEU A 221 6.99 -19.85 -5.26
N VAL A 222 7.53 -19.18 -4.25
CA VAL A 222 8.81 -18.47 -4.32
C VAL A 222 9.95 -19.46 -4.12
N LEU A 223 10.59 -19.83 -5.24
CA LEU A 223 11.71 -20.76 -5.28
C LEU A 223 12.89 -20.10 -6.01
N ARG A 224 14.10 -20.61 -5.75
CA ARG A 224 15.31 -20.20 -6.46
C ARG A 224 15.13 -20.33 -7.99
N GLY A 225 15.52 -19.28 -8.75
CA GLY A 225 15.33 -19.20 -10.20
C GLY A 225 14.02 -18.54 -10.64
N ARG A 226 13.13 -18.17 -9.71
CA ARG A 226 11.84 -17.53 -10.01
C ARG A 226 11.54 -16.26 -9.22
N TYR A 227 12.42 -15.87 -8.29
CA TYR A 227 12.15 -14.74 -7.39
C TYR A 227 13.10 -13.54 -7.58
N GLU A 228 14.13 -13.68 -8.40
CA GLU A 228 15.23 -12.72 -8.52
C GLU A 228 14.76 -11.33 -8.95
N ILE A 229 13.63 -11.25 -9.66
CA ILE A 229 13.03 -9.97 -10.08
C ILE A 229 12.63 -9.11 -8.87
N VAL A 230 12.29 -9.73 -7.74
CA VAL A 230 11.94 -8.96 -6.54
C VAL A 230 13.12 -8.14 -6.00
N TYR A 231 14.36 -8.51 -6.33
CA TYR A 231 15.54 -7.72 -5.97
C TYR A 231 15.59 -6.34 -6.62
N LEU A 232 14.85 -6.12 -7.73
CA LEU A 232 14.68 -4.78 -8.31
C LEU A 232 14.05 -3.81 -7.32
N VAL A 233 13.35 -4.29 -6.32
CA VAL A 233 12.81 -3.46 -5.23
C VAL A 233 13.93 -2.73 -4.49
N VAL A 234 15.11 -3.36 -4.29
CA VAL A 234 16.22 -2.77 -3.52
C VAL A 234 16.76 -1.47 -4.16
N PRO A 235 17.20 -1.46 -5.42
CA PRO A 235 17.64 -0.21 -6.06
C PRO A 235 16.51 0.82 -6.17
N LEU A 236 15.26 0.39 -6.36
CA LEU A 236 14.11 1.30 -6.39
C LEU A 236 13.84 1.94 -5.02
N LEU A 237 14.05 1.22 -3.92
CA LEU A 237 13.99 1.77 -2.56
C LEU A 237 15.11 2.80 -2.32
N ILE A 238 16.31 2.55 -2.82
CA ILE A 238 17.43 3.51 -2.74
C ILE A 238 17.05 4.78 -3.50
N LEU A 239 16.52 4.67 -4.72
CA LEU A 239 16.01 5.80 -5.48
C LEU A 239 14.90 6.54 -4.74
N ALA A 240 13.94 5.83 -4.16
CA ALA A 240 12.87 6.42 -3.35
C ALA A 240 13.42 7.21 -2.16
N PHE A 241 14.46 6.71 -1.50
CA PHE A 241 15.13 7.39 -0.40
C PHE A 241 15.84 8.67 -0.88
N LEU A 242 16.56 8.62 -1.99
CA LEU A 242 17.25 9.78 -2.58
C LEU A 242 16.25 10.90 -2.96
N PHE A 243 15.11 10.52 -3.54
CA PHE A 243 14.06 11.46 -3.95
C PHE A 243 13.08 11.85 -2.82
N SER A 244 13.23 11.30 -1.62
CA SER A 244 12.28 11.49 -0.50
C SER A 244 12.00 12.96 -0.13
N ASN A 245 13.00 13.84 -0.24
CA ASN A 245 12.83 15.27 -0.02
C ASN A 245 11.95 15.92 -1.08
N HIS A 246 12.14 15.56 -2.35
CA HIS A 246 11.36 16.07 -3.46
C HIS A 246 9.90 15.62 -3.36
N PHE A 247 9.66 14.38 -2.93
CA PHE A 247 8.29 13.88 -2.67
C PHE A 247 7.60 14.66 -1.53
N ASN A 248 8.33 15.03 -0.47
CA ASN A 248 7.79 15.88 0.57
C ASN A 248 7.34 17.24 0.05
N ILE A 249 8.16 17.88 -0.80
CA ILE A 249 7.85 19.20 -1.37
C ILE A 249 6.64 19.11 -2.29
N VAL A 250 6.60 18.10 -3.18
CA VAL A 250 5.47 17.87 -4.10
C VAL A 250 4.17 17.59 -3.35
N GLY A 251 4.25 16.86 -2.24
CA GLY A 251 3.10 16.59 -1.38
C GLY A 251 2.52 17.82 -0.65
N MET A 252 3.20 18.98 -0.70
CA MET A 252 2.67 20.25 -0.20
C MET A 252 1.81 20.99 -1.23
N GLY A 253 1.76 20.50 -2.46
CA GLY A 253 0.97 21.05 -3.54
C GLY A 253 1.81 21.66 -4.66
N ARG A 254 1.15 21.87 -5.80
CA ARG A 254 1.79 22.31 -7.05
C ARG A 254 2.40 23.70 -6.91
N ASP A 255 1.63 24.67 -6.42
CA ASP A 255 2.07 26.06 -6.34
C ASP A 255 3.26 26.21 -5.38
N PHE A 256 3.20 25.52 -4.24
CA PHE A 256 4.28 25.51 -3.26
C PHE A 256 5.58 24.91 -3.84
N SER A 257 5.46 23.81 -4.58
CA SER A 257 6.59 23.13 -5.22
C SER A 257 7.27 24.00 -6.27
N GLN A 258 6.48 24.71 -7.09
CA GLN A 258 6.98 25.59 -8.14
C GLN A 258 7.69 26.81 -7.54
N ASN A 259 7.17 27.39 -6.46
CA ASN A 259 7.79 28.50 -5.76
C ASN A 259 9.16 28.12 -5.13
N LEU A 260 9.35 26.85 -4.80
CA LEU A 260 10.65 26.32 -4.33
C LEU A 260 11.58 25.86 -5.47
N GLY A 261 11.22 26.11 -6.74
CA GLY A 261 12.03 25.73 -7.90
C GLY A 261 12.01 24.25 -8.24
N VAL A 262 11.10 23.46 -7.63
CA VAL A 262 10.99 22.02 -7.92
C VAL A 262 10.05 21.78 -9.10
N ASN A 263 10.53 21.02 -10.09
CA ASN A 263 9.69 20.61 -11.21
C ASN A 263 8.65 19.57 -10.75
N TYR A 264 7.45 20.07 -10.41
CA TYR A 264 6.33 19.25 -9.92
C TYR A 264 6.02 18.05 -10.81
N LYS A 265 5.92 18.28 -12.16
CA LYS A 265 5.57 17.20 -13.10
C LYS A 265 6.62 16.11 -13.15
N PHE A 266 7.90 16.46 -13.16
CA PHE A 266 9.00 15.50 -13.20
C PHE A 266 9.05 14.64 -11.94
N VAL A 267 8.96 15.25 -10.75
CA VAL A 267 9.00 14.52 -9.49
C VAL A 267 7.77 13.62 -9.31
N LEU A 268 6.60 14.10 -9.72
CA LEU A 268 5.38 13.30 -9.73
C LEU A 268 5.54 12.07 -10.63
N PHE A 269 6.00 12.27 -11.87
CA PHE A 269 6.25 11.21 -12.84
C PHE A 269 7.25 10.17 -12.31
N MET A 270 8.39 10.62 -11.79
CA MET A 270 9.42 9.75 -11.24
C MET A 270 8.91 8.94 -10.04
N GLY A 271 8.23 9.58 -9.11
CA GLY A 271 7.75 8.88 -7.92
C GLY A 271 6.67 7.83 -8.24
N LEU A 272 5.75 8.15 -9.16
CA LEU A 272 4.73 7.19 -9.60
C LEU A 272 5.36 6.03 -10.39
N THR A 273 6.37 6.30 -11.22
CA THR A 273 7.11 5.26 -11.94
C THR A 273 7.85 4.34 -10.98
N ILE A 274 8.50 4.88 -9.93
CA ILE A 274 9.15 4.08 -8.88
C ILE A 274 8.12 3.21 -8.17
N ALA A 275 6.98 3.77 -7.76
CA ALA A 275 5.93 3.01 -7.09
C ALA A 275 5.36 1.90 -7.99
N ALA A 276 5.13 2.19 -9.28
CA ALA A 276 4.66 1.21 -10.26
C ALA A 276 5.68 0.10 -10.51
N ALA A 277 6.97 0.44 -10.60
CA ALA A 277 8.06 -0.53 -10.78
C ALA A 277 8.18 -1.49 -9.58
N ILE A 278 8.13 -0.96 -8.36
CA ILE A 278 8.11 -1.77 -7.13
C ILE A 278 6.92 -2.72 -7.15
N THR A 279 5.73 -2.18 -7.43
CA THR A 279 4.49 -2.97 -7.46
C THR A 279 4.54 -4.07 -8.52
N ALA A 280 4.99 -3.76 -9.73
CA ALA A 280 5.11 -4.75 -10.82
C ALA A 280 6.09 -5.88 -10.45
N SER A 281 7.25 -5.53 -9.87
CA SER A 281 8.25 -6.52 -9.43
C SER A 281 7.69 -7.48 -8.37
N VAL A 282 6.86 -6.96 -7.45
CA VAL A 282 6.21 -7.79 -6.43
C VAL A 282 5.10 -8.66 -7.04
N VAL A 283 4.22 -8.08 -7.86
CA VAL A 283 3.07 -8.80 -8.46
C VAL A 283 3.52 -9.96 -9.34
N VAL A 284 4.60 -9.80 -10.09
CA VAL A 284 5.13 -10.87 -10.97
C VAL A 284 5.63 -12.07 -10.17
N VAL A 285 6.21 -11.85 -9.00
CA VAL A 285 6.86 -12.92 -8.19
C VAL A 285 5.89 -13.51 -7.16
N VAL A 286 5.15 -12.68 -6.47
CA VAL A 286 4.33 -13.07 -5.31
C VAL A 286 2.85 -13.07 -5.62
N GLY A 287 2.42 -12.30 -6.62
CA GLY A 287 1.01 -12.01 -6.89
C GLY A 287 0.53 -10.73 -6.21
N SER A 288 -0.79 -10.49 -6.25
CA SER A 288 -1.35 -9.30 -5.63
C SER A 288 -1.40 -9.43 -4.11
N ILE A 289 -1.01 -8.37 -3.41
CA ILE A 289 -1.19 -8.27 -1.96
C ILE A 289 -1.81 -6.91 -1.67
N SER A 290 -3.01 -6.95 -1.12
CA SER A 290 -3.78 -5.75 -0.79
C SER A 290 -3.37 -5.15 0.56
N TYR A 291 -3.81 -3.92 0.81
CA TYR A 291 -3.75 -3.22 2.10
C TYR A 291 -2.37 -2.79 2.62
N ILE A 292 -1.25 -3.44 2.31
CA ILE A 292 0.08 -3.11 2.88
C ILE A 292 0.42 -1.64 2.63
N GLY A 293 0.36 -1.20 1.38
CA GLY A 293 0.64 0.19 0.98
C GLY A 293 -0.36 1.23 1.49
N LEU A 294 -1.53 0.79 1.97
CA LEU A 294 -2.52 1.66 2.59
C LEU A 294 -2.29 1.79 4.10
N ILE A 295 -2.13 0.67 4.79
CA ILE A 295 -2.17 0.61 6.26
C ILE A 295 -0.85 1.03 6.87
N ILE A 296 0.26 0.47 6.40
CA ILE A 296 1.57 0.67 7.01
C ILE A 296 2.00 2.13 7.04
N PRO A 297 1.93 2.90 5.93
CA PRO A 297 2.27 4.33 5.98
C PRO A 297 1.38 5.12 6.93
N ASN A 298 0.07 4.79 6.99
CA ASN A 298 -0.86 5.45 7.89
C ASN A 298 -0.57 5.15 9.36
N VAL A 299 -0.21 3.91 9.69
CA VAL A 299 0.22 3.54 11.05
C VAL A 299 1.47 4.33 11.44
N VAL A 300 2.50 4.37 10.60
CA VAL A 300 3.73 5.12 10.88
C VAL A 300 3.45 6.61 11.01
N ALA A 301 2.62 7.17 10.13
CA ALA A 301 2.24 8.59 10.17
C ALA A 301 1.52 8.98 11.47
N MET A 302 0.74 8.07 12.07
CA MET A 302 0.10 8.30 13.38
C MET A 302 1.11 8.50 14.51
N PHE A 303 2.25 7.83 14.46
CA PHE A 303 3.27 7.88 15.52
C PHE A 303 4.37 8.90 15.25
N LYS A 304 4.81 9.06 13.99
CA LYS A 304 5.97 9.89 13.62
C LYS A 304 5.63 11.11 12.76
N GLY A 305 4.38 11.22 12.30
CA GLY A 305 3.93 12.30 11.40
C GLY A 305 4.20 12.00 9.92
N ASP A 306 3.93 13.00 9.05
CA ASP A 306 3.81 12.79 7.60
C ASP A 306 5.08 13.14 6.80
N LYS A 307 6.23 13.36 7.43
CA LYS A 307 7.49 13.68 6.72
C LYS A 307 8.13 12.40 6.16
N ILE A 308 8.09 12.20 4.82
CA ILE A 308 8.64 10.99 4.17
C ILE A 308 10.06 10.67 4.61
N ARG A 309 10.98 11.66 4.58
CA ARG A 309 12.38 11.41 4.93
C ARG A 309 12.57 10.86 6.35
N GLY A 310 11.67 11.25 7.28
CA GLY A 310 11.73 10.78 8.66
C GLY A 310 11.00 9.46 8.91
N THR A 311 10.12 9.05 8.00
CA THR A 311 9.23 7.90 8.17
C THR A 311 9.47 6.78 7.17
N LEU A 312 10.21 7.03 6.08
CA LEU A 312 10.42 6.06 5.01
C LEU A 312 11.07 4.77 5.52
N ILE A 313 12.14 4.87 6.31
CA ILE A 313 12.83 3.71 6.88
C ILE A 313 11.90 2.95 7.83
N ASP A 314 11.17 3.65 8.69
CA ASP A 314 10.24 3.01 9.62
C ASP A 314 9.07 2.35 8.88
N THR A 315 8.61 2.97 7.79
CA THR A 315 7.56 2.40 6.94
C THR A 315 8.07 1.12 6.26
N ALA A 316 9.29 1.13 5.75
CA ALA A 316 9.92 -0.04 5.16
C ALA A 316 10.06 -1.18 6.18
N LEU A 317 10.64 -0.89 7.37
CA LEU A 317 10.84 -1.88 8.43
C LEU A 317 9.52 -2.44 8.97
N LEU A 318 8.54 -1.57 9.24
CA LEU A 318 7.24 -2.00 9.73
C LEU A 318 6.49 -2.82 8.67
N GLY A 319 6.61 -2.44 7.37
CA GLY A 319 6.04 -3.20 6.27
C GLY A 319 6.62 -4.60 6.15
N ALA A 320 7.95 -4.71 6.21
CA ALA A 320 8.63 -6.01 6.21
C ALA A 320 8.21 -6.87 7.41
N LEU A 321 8.17 -6.28 8.60
CA LEU A 321 7.76 -6.94 9.84
C LEU A 321 6.32 -7.45 9.76
N PHE A 322 5.41 -6.62 9.27
CA PHE A 322 3.99 -6.95 9.12
C PHE A 322 3.78 -8.14 8.19
N VAL A 323 4.40 -8.11 6.99
CA VAL A 323 4.29 -9.22 6.02
C VAL A 323 4.93 -10.48 6.56
N LEU A 324 6.07 -10.38 7.24
CA LEU A 324 6.76 -11.51 7.86
C LEU A 324 5.88 -12.21 8.93
N VAL A 325 5.25 -11.42 9.80
CA VAL A 325 4.34 -11.97 10.83
C VAL A 325 3.12 -12.60 10.17
N CYS A 326 2.52 -11.95 9.18
CA CYS A 326 1.38 -12.51 8.43
C CYS A 326 1.75 -13.82 7.74
N ASP A 327 2.95 -13.93 7.13
CA ASP A 327 3.41 -15.14 6.48
C ASP A 327 3.68 -16.28 7.49
N MET A 328 4.23 -15.97 8.65
CA MET A 328 4.38 -16.97 9.73
C MET A 328 3.03 -17.51 10.20
N ILE A 329 2.03 -16.64 10.37
CA ILE A 329 0.65 -17.03 10.68
C ILE A 329 0.08 -17.92 9.58
N ALA A 330 0.25 -17.54 8.31
CA ALA A 330 -0.26 -18.27 7.15
C ALA A 330 0.28 -19.72 7.06
N ARG A 331 1.51 -19.95 7.55
CA ARG A 331 2.12 -21.28 7.59
C ARG A 331 1.66 -22.14 8.76
N VAL A 332 1.25 -21.56 9.89
CA VAL A 332 0.98 -22.29 11.13
C VAL A 332 -0.52 -22.60 11.30
N VAL A 333 -1.41 -21.74 10.83
CA VAL A 333 -2.86 -21.81 11.14
C VAL A 333 -3.53 -23.08 10.64
N ILE A 334 -3.16 -23.63 9.47
CA ILE A 334 -3.76 -24.83 8.89
C ILE A 334 -2.67 -25.84 8.47
N ALA A 335 -1.61 -25.97 9.28
CA ALA A 335 -0.56 -26.95 8.96
C ALA A 335 -1.15 -28.36 8.75
N PRO A 336 -0.73 -29.13 7.73
CA PRO A 336 0.42 -28.91 6.84
C PRO A 336 0.14 -28.04 5.60
N TYR A 337 -1.06 -27.51 5.42
CA TYR A 337 -1.41 -26.63 4.31
C TYR A 337 -1.02 -25.19 4.61
N GLU A 338 -0.66 -24.43 3.56
CA GLU A 338 -0.35 -23.01 3.68
C GLU A 338 -1.51 -22.16 3.16
N LEU A 339 -1.88 -21.12 3.93
CA LEU A 339 -2.87 -20.15 3.48
C LEU A 339 -2.25 -19.10 2.55
N PRO A 340 -3.00 -18.58 1.57
CA PRO A 340 -2.57 -17.42 0.81
C PRO A 340 -2.29 -16.24 1.72
N ILE A 341 -1.17 -15.56 1.50
CA ILE A 341 -0.77 -14.40 2.32
C ILE A 341 -1.79 -13.26 2.21
N GLU A 342 -2.41 -13.07 1.05
CA GLU A 342 -3.41 -12.02 0.84
C GLU A 342 -4.60 -12.16 1.79
N LEU A 343 -5.04 -13.40 2.08
CA LEU A 343 -6.13 -13.65 3.03
C LEU A 343 -5.77 -13.17 4.44
N ILE A 344 -4.60 -13.53 4.93
CA ILE A 344 -4.14 -13.16 6.28
C ILE A 344 -3.92 -11.64 6.37
N VAL A 345 -3.25 -11.05 5.38
CA VAL A 345 -3.05 -9.61 5.30
C VAL A 345 -4.38 -8.87 5.18
N GLY A 346 -5.33 -9.42 4.39
CA GLY A 346 -6.67 -8.85 4.24
C GLY A 346 -7.43 -8.81 5.57
N ILE A 347 -7.45 -9.89 6.33
CA ILE A 347 -8.13 -9.96 7.63
C ILE A 347 -7.47 -9.04 8.64
N ILE A 348 -6.17 -9.21 8.89
CA ILE A 348 -5.45 -8.43 9.90
C ILE A 348 -5.42 -6.95 9.51
N GLY A 349 -5.18 -6.67 8.22
CA GLY A 349 -5.16 -5.33 7.68
C GLY A 349 -6.51 -4.62 7.83
N SER A 350 -7.61 -5.28 7.51
CA SER A 350 -8.96 -4.70 7.67
C SER A 350 -9.26 -4.37 9.14
N ILE A 351 -8.92 -5.26 10.07
CA ILE A 351 -9.10 -5.03 11.50
C ILE A 351 -8.27 -3.82 11.96
N LEU A 352 -7.01 -3.75 11.56
CA LEU A 352 -6.14 -2.61 11.89
C LEU A 352 -6.67 -1.31 11.29
N PHE A 353 -7.13 -1.33 10.03
CA PHE A 353 -7.67 -0.14 9.37
C PHE A 353 -8.94 0.38 10.06
N ILE A 354 -9.87 -0.52 10.42
CA ILE A 354 -11.08 -0.18 11.17
C ILE A 354 -10.70 0.40 12.55
N GLY A 355 -9.72 -0.21 13.24
CA GLY A 355 -9.21 0.30 14.51
C GLY A 355 -8.63 1.72 14.42
N ILE A 356 -7.86 2.00 13.35
CA ILE A 356 -7.33 3.33 13.04
C ILE A 356 -8.48 4.33 12.82
N LEU A 357 -9.47 3.94 12.03
CA LEU A 357 -10.63 4.78 11.71
C LEU A 357 -11.42 5.15 12.97
N PHE A 358 -11.74 4.16 13.83
CA PHE A 358 -12.42 4.40 15.10
C PHE A 358 -11.61 5.32 16.03
N ARG A 359 -10.30 5.15 16.10
CA ARG A 359 -9.43 6.01 16.90
C ARG A 359 -9.44 7.46 16.39
N CYS A 360 -9.38 7.67 15.08
CA CYS A 360 -9.50 8.98 14.46
C CYS A 360 -10.85 9.64 14.78
N LEU A 361 -11.95 8.91 14.65
CA LEU A 361 -13.30 9.41 14.96
C LEU A 361 -13.46 9.78 16.44
N LYS A 362 -12.93 8.98 17.35
CA LYS A 362 -12.99 9.25 18.81
C LYS A 362 -12.21 10.51 19.19
N HIS A 363 -11.07 10.77 18.58
CA HIS A 363 -10.28 11.97 18.82
C HIS A 363 -10.93 13.21 18.20
N GLY A 364 -11.54 13.11 17.05
CA GLY A 364 -12.32 14.19 16.42
C GLY A 364 -13.49 14.63 17.30
N ARG A 365 -14.25 13.68 17.87
CA ARG A 365 -15.36 13.99 18.79
C ARG A 365 -14.90 14.71 20.07
N LYS A 366 -13.74 14.35 20.63
CA LYS A 366 -13.19 15.03 21.82
C LYS A 366 -12.80 16.48 21.53
N ALA A 367 -12.21 16.75 20.38
CA ALA A 367 -11.81 18.10 19.97
C ALA A 367 -13.02 19.02 19.75
N VAL A 368 -14.09 18.51 19.12
CA VAL A 368 -15.35 19.28 18.94
C VAL A 368 -16.01 19.60 20.28
N ARG A 369 -15.99 18.65 21.22
CA ARG A 369 -16.55 18.87 22.57
C ARG A 369 -15.79 19.95 23.34
N SER A 370 -14.44 19.96 23.25
CA SER A 370 -13.62 20.98 23.91
C SER A 370 -13.81 22.39 23.33
N PHE A 371 -14.07 22.49 22.01
CA PHE A 371 -14.35 23.78 21.35
C PHE A 371 -15.73 24.35 21.74
N ARG A 372 -16.73 23.47 21.92
CA ARG A 372 -18.07 23.87 22.35
C ARG A 372 -18.11 24.36 23.79
N PHE A 373 -17.29 23.77 24.68
CA PHE A 373 -17.16 24.24 26.06
C PHE A 373 -16.43 25.58 26.16
N LYS A 374 -15.46 25.87 25.29
CA LYS A 374 -14.75 27.15 25.27
C LYS A 374 -15.59 28.33 24.73
N LYS A 375 -16.55 28.06 23.83
CA LYS A 375 -17.47 29.11 23.33
C LYS A 375 -18.66 29.35 24.24
N GLY A 376 -19.05 28.39 25.08
CA GLY A 376 -20.14 28.57 26.07
C GLY A 376 -19.72 29.29 27.38
N GLY A 377 -18.41 29.46 27.61
CA GLY A 377 -17.91 30.13 28.82
C GLY A 377 -17.45 31.59 28.60
N ALA A 378 -17.62 32.14 27.40
CA ALA A 378 -17.25 33.54 27.10
C ALA A 378 -18.48 34.45 26.91
N GLY A 379 -19.61 34.07 27.48
CA GLY A 379 -20.86 34.83 27.45
C GLY A 379 -21.54 34.77 28.80
N VAL A 380 -20.93 35.41 29.82
CA VAL A 380 -21.57 35.95 31.02
C VAL A 380 -20.84 37.25 31.38
#